data_9e3f08fc8261813ba89c7a44e850fa71
#
_entry.id   9e3f08fc8261813ba89c7a44e850fa71
#
_cell.length_a   1.000
_cell.length_b   1.000
_cell.length_c   1.000
_cell.angle_alpha   90.00
_cell.angle_beta   90.00
_cell.angle_gamma   90.00
#
_symmetry.space_group_name_H-M   'P 1'
#
loop_
_entity.id
_entity.type
_entity.pdbx_description
1 polymer ?
#
loop_
_entity_poly.entity_id
_entity_poly.type
_entity_poly.pdbx_seq_one_letter_code
_entity_poly.pdbx_strand_id
1 'polypeptide(L)'
;GDLCDFSYNFSKVLPERTLTFILAENSIGSLLGYVAMLSNRVVPLILSHNIDKALFEHLYDLYQPKYLWVPERQVQEFNGAVVYQSHGYALLSTGLQPATLYDELSLLLPTSGSTGSPKLVRHSYRNIEANARNVAQLFQLTGAERPMAALPMHYTMGLSVIASHLYAGCTIYLSDRSLADKEFWVTMKDERITSFTGVPFSFEILQKLRFFRMDLPDLEVITQGGGKLNSELFDQCCE
;
A
#
# COMPACT_ATOMS: atom_id res chain seq x y z
N GLY A 1 7.53 -20.38 -3.06
CA GLY A 1 8.54 -19.37 -3.34
C GLY A 1 8.67 -18.37 -2.22
N ASP A 2 9.42 -17.33 -2.42
CA ASP A 2 9.86 -16.37 -1.39
C ASP A 2 8.74 -15.79 -0.51
N LEU A 3 7.55 -15.50 -1.08
CA LEU A 3 6.40 -15.04 -0.30
C LEU A 3 5.86 -16.09 0.68
N CYS A 4 5.81 -17.36 0.27
CA CYS A 4 5.34 -18.44 1.13
C CYS A 4 6.34 -18.67 2.27
N ASP A 5 7.63 -18.66 1.97
CA ASP A 5 8.70 -18.84 2.95
C ASP A 5 8.75 -17.67 3.94
N PHE A 6 8.60 -16.43 3.43
CA PHE A 6 8.45 -15.24 4.26
C PHE A 6 7.23 -15.35 5.19
N SER A 7 6.05 -15.64 4.63
CA SER A 7 4.80 -15.75 5.40
C SER A 7 4.88 -16.82 6.48
N TYR A 8 5.46 -17.99 6.15
CA TYR A 8 5.68 -19.07 7.09
C TYR A 8 6.64 -18.67 8.23
N ASN A 9 7.78 -18.04 7.92
CA ASN A 9 8.71 -17.59 8.95
C ASN A 9 8.12 -16.48 9.82
N PHE A 10 7.36 -15.57 9.21
CA PHE A 10 6.69 -14.46 9.89
C PHE A 10 5.62 -14.96 10.88
N SER A 11 4.88 -16.03 10.52
CA SER A 11 3.87 -16.62 11.39
C SER A 11 4.43 -17.25 12.68
N LYS A 12 5.71 -17.60 12.70
CA LYS A 12 6.37 -18.15 13.91
C LYS A 12 6.56 -17.11 15.01
N VAL A 13 6.63 -15.84 14.65
CA VAL A 13 6.92 -14.73 15.56
C VAL A 13 5.73 -13.80 15.76
N LEU A 14 4.76 -13.83 14.85
CA LEU A 14 3.59 -12.97 14.86
C LEU A 14 2.31 -13.81 15.00
N PRO A 15 1.74 -13.92 16.22
CA PRO A 15 0.53 -14.70 16.46
C PRO A 15 -0.68 -14.17 15.68
N GLU A 16 -1.57 -15.08 15.28
CA GLU A 16 -2.83 -14.70 14.66
C GLU A 16 -3.70 -13.83 15.60
N ARG A 17 -4.63 -13.11 15.03
CA ARG A 17 -5.57 -12.21 15.72
C ARG A 17 -4.91 -11.15 16.60
N THR A 18 -3.72 -10.70 16.23
CA THR A 18 -3.06 -9.55 16.86
C THR A 18 -3.18 -8.30 16.00
N LEU A 19 -3.33 -7.14 16.66
CA LEU A 19 -3.25 -5.85 15.98
C LEU A 19 -1.79 -5.47 15.81
N THR A 20 -1.41 -5.17 14.56
CA THR A 20 -0.07 -4.76 14.20
C THR A 20 -0.14 -3.47 13.39
N PHE A 21 0.64 -2.44 13.75
CA PHE A 21 0.77 -1.27 12.90
C PHE A 21 1.86 -1.52 11.84
N ILE A 22 1.53 -1.21 10.59
CA ILE A 22 2.51 -1.17 9.49
C ILE A 22 2.81 0.29 9.18
N LEU A 23 4.07 0.72 9.30
CA LEU A 23 4.53 2.00 8.79
C LEU A 23 4.96 1.82 7.33
N ALA A 24 4.01 2.04 6.42
CA ALA A 24 4.12 1.63 5.04
C ALA A 24 4.80 2.68 4.14
N GLU A 25 5.68 2.20 3.30
CA GLU A 25 6.17 2.83 2.07
C GLU A 25 5.93 1.85 0.91
N ASN A 26 6.02 2.30 -0.34
CA ASN A 26 5.85 1.41 -1.48
C ASN A 26 7.13 0.58 -1.71
N SER A 27 7.35 -0.38 -0.83
CA SER A 27 8.53 -1.26 -0.83
C SER A 27 8.16 -2.73 -0.68
N ILE A 28 9.09 -3.61 -1.05
CA ILE A 28 8.92 -5.07 -0.95
C ILE A 28 8.65 -5.47 0.51
N GLY A 29 9.40 -4.93 1.47
CA GLY A 29 9.22 -5.28 2.89
C GLY A 29 7.86 -4.88 3.43
N SER A 30 7.34 -3.72 3.01
CA SER A 30 5.99 -3.27 3.37
C SER A 30 4.91 -4.20 2.79
N LEU A 31 5.02 -4.50 1.49
CA LEU A 31 4.07 -5.37 0.79
C LEU A 31 4.07 -6.81 1.35
N LEU A 32 5.25 -7.40 1.55
CA LEU A 32 5.38 -8.74 2.12
C LEU A 32 4.78 -8.81 3.52
N GLY A 33 5.05 -7.80 4.37
CA GLY A 33 4.45 -7.70 5.70
C GLY A 33 2.91 -7.67 5.65
N TYR A 34 2.35 -6.84 4.78
CA TYR A 34 0.91 -6.74 4.58
C TYR A 34 0.28 -8.08 4.15
N VAL A 35 0.83 -8.71 3.09
CA VAL A 35 0.29 -9.97 2.57
C VAL A 35 0.45 -11.10 3.58
N ALA A 36 1.60 -11.20 4.26
CA ALA A 36 1.83 -12.22 5.26
C ALA A 36 0.91 -12.05 6.48
N MET A 37 0.66 -10.82 6.93
CA MET A 37 -0.30 -10.56 8.01
C MET A 37 -1.71 -11.02 7.65
N LEU A 38 -2.19 -10.67 6.45
CA LEU A 38 -3.51 -11.14 6.00
C LEU A 38 -3.56 -12.68 5.91
N SER A 39 -2.55 -13.31 5.35
CA SER A 39 -2.47 -14.77 5.19
C SER A 39 -2.46 -15.51 6.53
N ASN A 40 -1.87 -14.91 7.55
CA ASN A 40 -1.77 -15.46 8.91
C ASN A 40 -2.81 -14.91 9.88
N ARG A 41 -3.91 -14.31 9.38
CA ARG A 41 -5.02 -13.77 10.17
C ARG A 41 -4.60 -12.74 11.22
N VAL A 42 -3.51 -12.05 11.00
CA VAL A 42 -3.09 -10.86 11.74
C VAL A 42 -3.82 -9.65 11.19
N VAL A 43 -4.17 -8.69 12.02
CA VAL A 43 -4.90 -7.48 11.60
C VAL A 43 -3.94 -6.31 11.50
N PRO A 44 -3.53 -5.89 10.30
CA PRO A 44 -2.75 -4.68 10.13
C PRO A 44 -3.62 -3.41 10.23
N LEU A 45 -3.07 -2.37 10.87
CA LEU A 45 -3.41 -0.98 10.63
C LEU A 45 -2.29 -0.37 9.79
N ILE A 46 -2.61 0.05 8.57
CA ILE A 46 -1.60 0.59 7.65
C ILE A 46 -1.56 2.10 7.77
N LEU A 47 -0.39 2.61 8.13
CA LEU A 47 -0.10 4.04 8.32
C LEU A 47 1.05 4.45 7.40
N SER A 48 1.18 5.73 7.11
CA SER A 48 2.37 6.25 6.42
C SER A 48 3.63 6.08 7.28
N HIS A 49 4.76 5.71 6.67
CA HIS A 49 6.05 5.72 7.35
C HIS A 49 6.49 7.12 7.79
N ASN A 50 5.92 8.17 7.17
CA ASN A 50 6.11 9.58 7.51
C ASN A 50 4.92 10.17 8.29
N ILE A 51 4.18 9.33 9.02
CA ILE A 51 3.05 9.80 9.85
C ILE A 51 3.51 10.86 10.84
N ASP A 52 2.69 11.87 11.05
CA ASP A 52 2.93 12.84 12.11
C ASP A 52 3.05 12.15 13.48
N LYS A 53 4.05 12.56 14.26
CA LYS A 53 4.39 11.91 15.53
C LYS A 53 3.25 11.96 16.54
N ALA A 54 2.59 13.10 16.68
CA ALA A 54 1.49 13.25 17.63
C ALA A 54 0.28 12.38 17.23
N LEU A 55 0.04 12.26 15.93
CA LEU A 55 -0.99 11.39 15.39
C LEU A 55 -0.65 9.91 15.61
N PHE A 56 0.61 9.51 15.40
CA PHE A 56 1.07 8.14 15.69
C PHE A 56 0.90 7.81 17.18
N GLU A 57 1.36 8.67 18.08
CA GLU A 57 1.24 8.49 19.53
C GLU A 57 -0.23 8.37 19.95
N HIS A 58 -1.10 9.23 19.42
CA HIS A 58 -2.54 9.16 19.69
C HIS A 58 -3.15 7.81 19.26
N LEU A 59 -2.83 7.32 18.04
CA LEU A 59 -3.29 6.04 17.55
C LEU A 59 -2.70 4.88 18.35
N TYR A 60 -1.43 4.97 18.72
CA TYR A 60 -0.74 3.97 19.52
C TYR A 60 -1.37 3.82 20.91
N ASP A 61 -1.63 4.94 21.59
CA ASP A 61 -2.27 4.94 22.92
C ASP A 61 -3.72 4.44 22.87
N LEU A 62 -4.44 4.78 21.81
CA LEU A 62 -5.86 4.39 21.66
C LEU A 62 -6.02 2.91 21.31
N TYR A 63 -5.20 2.39 20.39
CA TYR A 63 -5.36 1.05 19.83
C TYR A 63 -4.39 0.02 20.39
N GLN A 64 -3.36 0.45 21.08
CA GLN A 64 -2.37 -0.39 21.79
C GLN A 64 -1.90 -1.60 20.96
N PRO A 65 -1.24 -1.37 19.80
CA PRO A 65 -0.80 -2.46 18.94
C PRO A 65 0.21 -3.35 19.65
N LYS A 66 0.09 -4.66 19.50
CA LYS A 66 1.05 -5.60 20.06
C LYS A 66 2.37 -5.59 19.32
N TYR A 67 2.33 -5.28 18.04
CA TYR A 67 3.50 -5.25 17.18
C TYR A 67 3.50 -4.03 16.26
N LEU A 68 4.72 -3.63 15.87
CA LEU A 68 4.97 -2.62 14.85
C LEU A 68 5.83 -3.26 13.75
N TRP A 69 5.43 -3.13 12.49
CA TRP A 69 6.23 -3.49 11.33
C TRP A 69 6.69 -2.19 10.67
N VAL A 70 7.97 -1.87 10.83
CA VAL A 70 8.54 -0.57 10.50
C VAL A 70 9.79 -0.69 9.62
N PRO A 71 10.10 0.29 8.78
CA PRO A 71 11.39 0.34 8.10
C PRO A 71 12.55 0.23 9.08
N GLU A 72 13.56 -0.60 8.79
CA GLU A 72 14.72 -0.81 9.67
C GLU A 72 15.41 0.49 10.09
N ARG A 73 15.46 1.48 9.19
CA ARG A 73 16.03 2.79 9.45
C ARG A 73 15.30 3.61 10.53
N GLN A 74 14.03 3.27 10.80
CA GLN A 74 13.18 3.96 11.78
C GLN A 74 13.03 3.20 13.11
N VAL A 75 13.66 2.05 13.26
CA VAL A 75 13.53 1.20 14.48
C VAL A 75 13.83 2.00 15.76
N GLN A 76 14.80 2.91 15.73
CA GLN A 76 15.19 3.71 16.91
C GLN A 76 14.15 4.78 17.29
N GLU A 77 13.17 5.05 16.43
CA GLU A 77 12.10 6.02 16.71
C GLU A 77 10.98 5.42 17.58
N PHE A 78 10.96 4.09 17.72
CA PHE A 78 9.89 3.37 18.39
C PHE A 78 10.40 2.55 19.58
N ASN A 79 9.57 2.49 20.62
CA ASN A 79 9.83 1.62 21.76
C ASN A 79 9.40 0.19 21.42
N GLY A 80 10.26 -0.80 21.69
CA GLY A 80 9.96 -2.21 21.49
C GLY A 80 11.22 -3.05 21.28
N ALA A 81 11.08 -4.35 21.43
CA ALA A 81 12.16 -5.29 21.16
C ALA A 81 12.01 -5.80 19.71
N VAL A 82 13.08 -5.73 18.93
CA VAL A 82 13.11 -6.33 17.59
C VAL A 82 13.04 -7.85 17.71
N VAL A 83 12.02 -8.47 17.13
CA VAL A 83 11.79 -9.93 17.18
C VAL A 83 11.95 -10.60 15.83
N TYR A 84 11.94 -9.83 14.73
CA TYR A 84 12.17 -10.33 13.37
C TYR A 84 12.62 -9.20 12.45
N GLN A 85 13.45 -9.48 11.47
CA GLN A 85 13.88 -8.53 10.44
C GLN A 85 13.92 -9.20 9.08
N SER A 86 13.47 -8.51 8.06
CA SER A 86 13.54 -8.97 6.67
C SER A 86 13.20 -7.86 5.68
N HIS A 87 13.83 -7.88 4.52
CA HIS A 87 13.53 -6.97 3.39
C HIS A 87 13.51 -5.48 3.77
N GLY A 88 14.45 -5.04 4.62
CA GLY A 88 14.56 -3.65 5.06
C GLY A 88 13.50 -3.21 6.08
N TYR A 89 12.79 -4.17 6.68
CA TYR A 89 11.80 -3.95 7.74
C TYR A 89 12.10 -4.76 8.99
N ALA A 90 11.66 -4.25 10.12
CA ALA A 90 11.76 -4.90 11.42
C ALA A 90 10.38 -5.02 12.10
N LEU A 91 10.13 -6.16 12.74
CA LEU A 91 9.00 -6.39 13.61
C LEU A 91 9.42 -6.11 15.06
N LEU A 92 8.79 -5.12 15.67
CA LEU A 92 9.00 -4.79 17.07
C LEU A 92 7.84 -5.32 17.92
N SER A 93 8.15 -6.00 19.02
CA SER A 93 7.18 -6.31 20.05
C SER A 93 7.11 -5.14 21.03
N THR A 94 5.91 -4.58 21.22
CA THR A 94 5.68 -3.43 22.11
C THR A 94 5.60 -3.83 23.58
N GLY A 95 5.43 -5.13 23.88
CA GLY A 95 5.17 -5.62 25.23
C GLY A 95 3.71 -5.45 25.68
N LEU A 96 2.86 -4.80 24.88
CA LEU A 96 1.45 -4.60 25.20
C LEU A 96 0.66 -5.92 25.07
N GLN A 97 -0.43 -6.02 25.83
CA GLN A 97 -1.32 -7.18 25.74
C GLN A 97 -2.17 -7.07 24.47
N PRO A 98 -2.46 -8.20 23.78
CA PRO A 98 -3.28 -8.17 22.59
C PRO A 98 -4.73 -7.80 22.95
N ALA A 99 -5.33 -6.88 22.19
CA ALA A 99 -6.74 -6.58 22.26
C ALA A 99 -7.57 -7.72 21.66
N THR A 100 -8.79 -7.92 22.16
CA THR A 100 -9.76 -8.82 21.53
C THR A 100 -10.28 -8.17 20.25
N LEU A 101 -10.08 -8.84 19.10
CA LEU A 101 -10.49 -8.36 17.80
C LEU A 101 -11.71 -9.13 17.31
N TYR A 102 -12.60 -8.43 16.60
CA TYR A 102 -13.74 -9.05 15.91
C TYR A 102 -13.24 -10.04 14.84
N ASP A 103 -13.78 -11.26 14.81
CA ASP A 103 -13.25 -12.39 14.03
C ASP A 103 -13.09 -12.13 12.53
N GLU A 104 -13.99 -11.37 11.94
CA GLU A 104 -13.92 -11.05 10.51
C GLU A 104 -13.06 -9.82 10.20
N LEU A 105 -12.58 -9.09 11.21
CA LEU A 105 -11.72 -7.94 10.99
C LEU A 105 -10.40 -8.40 10.39
N SER A 106 -10.06 -7.87 9.23
CA SER A 106 -8.84 -8.23 8.49
C SER A 106 -7.87 -7.07 8.32
N LEU A 107 -8.38 -5.84 8.25
CA LEU A 107 -7.58 -4.66 7.94
C LEU A 107 -8.24 -3.40 8.49
N LEU A 108 -7.42 -2.47 8.96
CA LEU A 108 -7.79 -1.11 9.32
C LEU A 108 -7.06 -0.12 8.42
N LEU A 109 -7.81 0.86 7.90
CA LEU A 109 -7.25 1.98 7.15
C LEU A 109 -7.76 3.31 7.74
N PRO A 110 -6.89 4.31 7.91
CA PRO A 110 -7.31 5.64 8.34
C PRO A 110 -8.08 6.34 7.21
N THR A 111 -9.10 7.12 7.58
CA THR A 111 -9.72 8.05 6.65
C THR A 111 -8.93 9.36 6.63
N SER A 112 -8.97 10.08 5.51
CA SER A 112 -8.43 11.43 5.36
C SER A 112 -9.29 12.48 6.13
N GLY A 113 -9.64 12.20 7.40
CA GLY A 113 -10.55 13.02 8.18
C GLY A 113 -10.01 14.43 8.47
N SER A 114 -10.78 15.45 8.09
CA SER A 114 -10.52 16.86 8.37
C SER A 114 -10.72 17.27 9.84
N THR A 115 -11.03 16.34 10.75
CA THR A 115 -11.54 16.63 12.11
C THR A 115 -10.59 16.23 13.24
N GLY A 116 -9.28 16.19 13.01
CA GLY A 116 -8.28 16.05 14.10
C GLY A 116 -8.19 14.67 14.78
N SER A 117 -9.17 13.79 14.60
CA SER A 117 -9.13 12.39 15.05
C SER A 117 -9.44 11.47 13.88
N PRO A 118 -8.46 10.74 13.33
CA PRO A 118 -8.69 9.90 12.16
C PRO A 118 -9.62 8.76 12.52
N LYS A 119 -10.71 8.65 11.79
CA LYS A 119 -11.59 7.48 11.87
C LYS A 119 -10.93 6.33 11.13
N LEU A 120 -10.99 5.13 11.68
CA LEU A 120 -10.53 3.92 11.02
C LEU A 120 -11.69 3.21 10.32
N VAL A 121 -11.49 2.87 9.06
CA VAL A 121 -12.39 2.00 8.31
C VAL A 121 -11.99 0.56 8.57
N ARG A 122 -12.96 -0.26 8.94
CA ARG A 122 -12.81 -1.70 9.18
C ARG A 122 -13.12 -2.47 7.91
N HIS A 123 -12.21 -3.33 7.49
CA HIS A 123 -12.40 -4.22 6.36
C HIS A 123 -12.41 -5.68 6.82
N SER A 124 -13.29 -6.48 6.21
CA SER A 124 -13.25 -7.93 6.32
C SER A 124 -12.42 -8.53 5.18
N TYR A 125 -12.00 -9.80 5.31
CA TYR A 125 -11.35 -10.55 4.23
C TYR A 125 -12.19 -10.53 2.95
N ARG A 126 -13.50 -10.71 3.09
CA ARG A 126 -14.46 -10.65 1.97
C ARG A 126 -14.45 -9.30 1.26
N ASN A 127 -14.31 -8.18 2.00
CA ASN A 127 -14.22 -6.85 1.37
C ASN A 127 -12.95 -6.71 0.53
N ILE A 128 -11.81 -7.16 1.04
CA ILE A 128 -10.52 -7.07 0.33
C ILE A 128 -10.56 -7.94 -0.93
N GLU A 129 -10.99 -9.19 -0.81
CA GLU A 129 -11.11 -10.11 -1.94
C GLU A 129 -12.10 -9.61 -3.00
N ALA A 130 -13.29 -9.16 -2.58
CA ALA A 130 -14.31 -8.64 -3.50
C ALA A 130 -13.81 -7.40 -4.24
N ASN A 131 -13.12 -6.48 -3.57
CA ASN A 131 -12.53 -5.31 -4.22
C ASN A 131 -11.48 -5.75 -5.25
N ALA A 132 -10.52 -6.58 -4.86
CA ALA A 132 -9.45 -7.04 -5.74
C ALA A 132 -10.01 -7.72 -7.00
N ARG A 133 -10.96 -8.65 -6.83
CA ARG A 133 -11.63 -9.33 -7.93
C ARG A 133 -12.43 -8.39 -8.84
N ASN A 134 -13.23 -7.50 -8.26
CA ASN A 134 -14.09 -6.60 -9.04
C ASN A 134 -13.26 -5.62 -9.87
N VAL A 135 -12.17 -5.09 -9.30
CA VAL A 135 -11.26 -4.21 -10.03
C VAL A 135 -10.52 -4.97 -11.13
N ALA A 136 -10.02 -6.17 -10.84
CA ALA A 136 -9.36 -7.02 -11.84
C ALA A 136 -10.31 -7.36 -13.01
N GLN A 137 -11.57 -7.66 -12.72
CA GLN A 137 -12.58 -7.92 -13.75
C GLN A 137 -12.95 -6.67 -14.55
N LEU A 138 -13.13 -5.52 -13.88
CA LEU A 138 -13.48 -4.25 -14.52
C LEU A 138 -12.44 -3.82 -15.56
N PHE A 139 -11.18 -3.93 -15.21
CA PHE A 139 -10.05 -3.56 -16.08
C PHE A 139 -9.51 -4.74 -16.89
N GLN A 140 -10.11 -5.91 -16.79
CA GLN A 140 -9.71 -7.14 -17.50
C GLN A 140 -8.24 -7.50 -17.27
N LEU A 141 -7.76 -7.28 -16.04
CA LEU A 141 -6.35 -7.50 -15.70
C LEU A 141 -5.96 -8.96 -15.90
N THR A 142 -4.78 -9.16 -16.44
CA THR A 142 -4.16 -10.47 -16.64
C THR A 142 -2.76 -10.50 -16.04
N GLY A 143 -2.17 -11.69 -15.89
CA GLY A 143 -0.79 -11.83 -15.40
C GLY A 143 0.29 -11.20 -16.30
N ALA A 144 -0.07 -10.72 -17.49
CA ALA A 144 0.84 -10.01 -18.38
C ALA A 144 1.06 -8.54 -17.98
N GLU A 145 0.17 -8.00 -17.15
CA GLU A 145 0.25 -6.60 -16.70
C GLU A 145 1.49 -6.34 -15.84
N ARG A 146 2.06 -5.15 -16.02
CA ARG A 146 3.23 -4.63 -15.30
C ARG A 146 2.91 -3.24 -14.73
N PRO A 147 2.05 -3.16 -13.69
CA PRO A 147 1.62 -1.87 -13.14
C PRO A 147 2.73 -1.16 -12.38
N MET A 148 2.80 0.18 -12.51
CA MET A 148 3.54 1.05 -11.60
C MET A 148 2.63 1.43 -10.42
N ALA A 149 2.89 0.85 -9.25
CA ALA A 149 2.21 1.21 -8.01
C ALA A 149 2.91 2.40 -7.35
N ALA A 150 2.53 3.61 -7.77
CA ALA A 150 3.08 4.88 -7.29
C ALA A 150 2.17 5.58 -6.25
N LEU A 151 0.92 5.16 -6.13
CA LEU A 151 0.05 5.65 -5.06
C LEU A 151 0.41 4.97 -3.74
N PRO A 152 0.49 5.74 -2.63
CA PRO A 152 0.87 5.17 -1.34
C PRO A 152 -0.05 4.03 -0.90
N MET A 153 0.53 2.89 -0.50
CA MET A 153 -0.23 1.70 -0.09
C MET A 153 -1.03 1.88 1.22
N HIS A 154 -0.77 2.93 1.99
CA HIS A 154 -1.59 3.28 3.16
C HIS A 154 -2.88 4.02 2.79
N TYR A 155 -3.08 4.37 1.51
CA TYR A 155 -4.35 4.87 0.99
C TYR A 155 -5.13 3.77 0.27
N THR A 156 -6.45 3.84 0.38
CA THR A 156 -7.39 2.87 -0.20
C THR A 156 -7.14 2.64 -1.69
N MET A 157 -6.87 3.70 -2.46
CA MET A 157 -6.62 3.60 -3.90
C MET A 157 -5.32 2.84 -4.20
N GLY A 158 -4.20 3.22 -3.54
CA GLY A 158 -2.92 2.54 -3.75
C GLY A 158 -2.99 1.07 -3.37
N LEU A 159 -3.63 0.77 -2.23
CA LEU A 159 -3.82 -0.62 -1.78
C LEU A 159 -4.73 -1.41 -2.73
N SER A 160 -5.78 -0.78 -3.29
CA SER A 160 -6.67 -1.41 -4.27
C SER A 160 -5.95 -1.77 -5.57
N VAL A 161 -5.08 -0.89 -6.08
CA VAL A 161 -4.21 -1.18 -7.23
C VAL A 161 -3.33 -2.39 -6.94
N ILE A 162 -2.62 -2.40 -5.82
CA ILE A 162 -1.75 -3.52 -5.42
C ILE A 162 -2.57 -4.82 -5.30
N ALA A 163 -3.69 -4.81 -4.58
CA ALA A 163 -4.48 -5.99 -4.34
C ALA A 163 -5.09 -6.59 -5.61
N SER A 164 -5.59 -5.76 -6.52
CA SER A 164 -6.18 -6.22 -7.79
C SER A 164 -5.15 -6.82 -8.74
N HIS A 165 -3.97 -6.24 -8.81
CA HIS A 165 -2.90 -6.77 -9.65
C HIS A 165 -2.24 -8.03 -9.05
N LEU A 166 -2.13 -8.12 -7.70
CA LEU A 166 -1.75 -9.39 -7.05
C LEU A 166 -2.77 -10.50 -7.34
N TYR A 167 -4.07 -10.17 -7.27
CA TYR A 167 -5.14 -11.11 -7.59
C TYR A 167 -5.04 -11.62 -9.03
N ALA A 168 -4.69 -10.77 -9.97
CA ALA A 168 -4.51 -11.13 -11.38
C ALA A 168 -3.17 -11.83 -11.68
N GLY A 169 -2.23 -11.91 -10.72
CA GLY A 169 -0.92 -12.54 -10.89
C GLY A 169 0.10 -11.67 -11.64
N CYS A 170 -0.04 -10.35 -11.57
CA CYS A 170 0.80 -9.37 -12.26
C CYS A 170 2.19 -9.21 -11.60
N THR A 171 3.15 -8.70 -12.37
CA THR A 171 4.45 -8.23 -11.85
C THR A 171 4.34 -6.75 -11.47
N ILE A 172 4.21 -6.46 -10.17
CA ILE A 172 3.99 -5.10 -9.67
C ILE A 172 5.32 -4.39 -9.42
N TYR A 173 5.45 -3.18 -9.93
CA TYR A 173 6.56 -2.27 -9.65
C TYR A 173 6.16 -1.27 -8.59
N LEU A 174 6.81 -1.35 -7.43
CA LEU A 174 6.56 -0.45 -6.30
C LEU A 174 7.47 0.77 -6.39
N SER A 175 6.92 1.97 -6.23
CA SER A 175 7.71 3.20 -6.26
C SER A 175 7.16 4.25 -5.27
N ASP A 176 8.07 4.81 -4.47
CA ASP A 176 7.82 6.02 -3.66
C ASP A 176 8.34 7.28 -4.33
N ARG A 177 8.84 7.16 -5.57
CA ARG A 177 9.37 8.29 -6.31
C ARG A 177 8.27 9.24 -6.75
N SER A 178 8.58 10.53 -6.73
CA SER A 178 7.72 11.55 -7.29
C SER A 178 7.62 11.42 -8.82
N LEU A 179 6.47 11.77 -9.39
CA LEU A 179 6.29 11.91 -10.84
C LEU A 179 7.25 12.96 -11.46
N ALA A 180 7.76 13.90 -10.66
CA ALA A 180 8.75 14.87 -11.10
C ALA A 180 10.18 14.32 -11.15
N ASP A 181 10.41 13.12 -10.61
CA ASP A 181 11.71 12.46 -10.63
C ASP A 181 11.95 11.80 -11.99
N LYS A 182 13.09 12.12 -12.62
CA LYS A 182 13.48 11.52 -13.89
C LYS A 182 13.58 10.00 -13.81
N GLU A 183 14.09 9.46 -12.70
CA GLU A 183 14.24 8.02 -12.50
C GLU A 183 12.92 7.26 -12.48
N PHE A 184 11.81 7.91 -12.12
CA PHE A 184 10.47 7.34 -12.25
C PHE A 184 10.18 6.96 -13.70
N TRP A 185 10.44 7.87 -14.64
CA TRP A 185 10.19 7.68 -16.08
C TRP A 185 11.18 6.73 -16.73
N VAL A 186 12.44 6.73 -16.26
CA VAL A 186 13.42 5.72 -16.68
C VAL A 186 12.91 4.33 -16.30
N THR A 187 12.47 4.13 -15.07
CA THR A 187 11.89 2.85 -14.62
C THR A 187 10.65 2.47 -15.43
N MET A 188 9.76 3.44 -15.72
CA MET A 188 8.56 3.19 -16.56
C MET A 188 8.92 2.57 -17.90
N LYS A 189 9.99 3.04 -18.55
CA LYS A 189 10.46 2.58 -19.85
C LYS A 189 11.25 1.28 -19.75
N ASP A 190 12.27 1.23 -18.89
CA ASP A 190 13.20 0.11 -18.79
C ASP A 190 12.49 -1.18 -18.33
N GLU A 191 11.54 -1.03 -17.42
CA GLU A 191 10.76 -2.13 -16.88
C GLU A 191 9.49 -2.42 -17.68
N ARG A 192 9.27 -1.71 -18.81
CA ARG A 192 8.17 -1.93 -19.73
C ARG A 192 6.80 -1.91 -19.00
N ILE A 193 6.59 -0.84 -18.25
CA ILE A 193 5.36 -0.66 -17.48
C ILE A 193 4.16 -0.52 -18.40
N THR A 194 3.11 -1.31 -18.15
CA THR A 194 1.90 -1.34 -18.99
C THR A 194 0.78 -0.46 -18.44
N SER A 195 0.78 -0.19 -17.15
CA SER A 195 -0.29 0.59 -16.54
C SER A 195 0.17 1.48 -15.38
N PHE A 196 -0.57 2.57 -15.21
CA PHE A 196 -0.35 3.55 -14.16
C PHE A 196 -1.68 4.08 -13.64
N THR A 197 -1.81 4.21 -12.32
CA THR A 197 -2.98 4.82 -11.68
C THR A 197 -2.59 6.11 -10.98
N GLY A 198 -3.34 7.19 -11.25
CA GLY A 198 -3.17 8.48 -10.60
C GLY A 198 -4.42 9.01 -9.93
N VAL A 199 -4.25 10.03 -9.09
CA VAL A 199 -5.32 10.89 -8.57
C VAL A 199 -5.36 12.20 -9.38
N PRO A 200 -6.40 13.05 -9.28
CA PRO A 200 -6.47 14.28 -10.08
C PRO A 200 -5.18 15.11 -10.06
N PHE A 201 -4.58 15.28 -8.88
CA PHE A 201 -3.31 16.00 -8.73
C PHE A 201 -2.15 15.35 -9.52
N SER A 202 -2.14 14.02 -9.64
CA SER A 202 -1.14 13.32 -10.47
C SER A 202 -1.25 13.76 -11.94
N PHE A 203 -2.46 13.89 -12.46
CA PHE A 203 -2.71 14.30 -13.85
C PHE A 203 -2.34 15.77 -14.10
N GLU A 204 -2.51 16.66 -13.13
CA GLU A 204 -2.01 18.04 -13.20
C GLU A 204 -0.47 18.07 -13.32
N ILE A 205 0.23 17.19 -12.61
CA ILE A 205 1.68 17.02 -12.73
C ILE A 205 2.05 16.47 -14.11
N LEU A 206 1.35 15.43 -14.58
CA LEU A 206 1.56 14.84 -15.90
C LEU A 206 1.44 15.88 -17.03
N GLN A 207 0.44 16.76 -16.96
CA GLN A 207 0.26 17.86 -17.90
C GLN A 207 1.48 18.80 -17.90
N LYS A 208 1.95 19.22 -16.71
CA LYS A 208 3.13 20.10 -16.57
C LYS A 208 4.41 19.44 -17.11
N LEU A 209 4.55 18.14 -16.96
CA LEU A 209 5.66 17.36 -17.48
C LEU A 209 5.57 17.07 -18.97
N ARG A 210 4.49 17.49 -19.65
CA ARG A 210 4.22 17.18 -21.05
C ARG A 210 4.20 15.67 -21.32
N PHE A 211 3.60 14.92 -20.40
CA PHE A 211 3.52 13.45 -20.42
C PHE A 211 3.10 12.89 -21.79
N PHE A 212 2.10 13.48 -22.43
CA PHE A 212 1.59 13.05 -23.75
C PHE A 212 2.61 13.17 -24.91
N ARG A 213 3.81 13.71 -24.63
CA ARG A 213 4.93 13.75 -25.58
C ARG A 213 6.05 12.79 -25.21
N MET A 214 5.90 12.03 -24.14
CA MET A 214 6.88 11.03 -23.72
C MET A 214 6.77 9.78 -24.58
N ASP A 215 7.90 9.18 -24.88
CA ASP A 215 7.98 7.89 -25.57
C ASP A 215 7.94 6.76 -24.52
N LEU A 216 6.74 6.22 -24.29
CA LEU A 216 6.44 5.12 -23.36
C LEU A 216 5.68 4.03 -24.12
N PRO A 217 6.36 3.25 -24.99
CA PRO A 217 5.71 2.38 -25.96
C PRO A 217 4.95 1.20 -25.35
N ASP A 218 5.28 0.80 -24.12
CA ASP A 218 4.62 -0.32 -23.43
C ASP A 218 3.45 0.14 -22.54
N LEU A 219 3.27 1.46 -22.33
CA LEU A 219 2.20 1.99 -21.49
C LEU A 219 0.87 1.98 -22.24
N GLU A 220 -0.03 1.08 -21.85
CA GLU A 220 -1.32 0.84 -22.52
C GLU A 220 -2.50 1.48 -21.77
N VAL A 221 -2.43 1.53 -20.44
CA VAL A 221 -3.57 1.93 -19.60
C VAL A 221 -3.17 2.96 -18.57
N ILE A 222 -3.90 4.07 -18.53
CA ILE A 222 -3.83 5.05 -17.46
C ILE A 222 -5.20 5.15 -16.81
N THR A 223 -5.25 4.98 -15.50
CA THR A 223 -6.50 5.07 -14.74
C THR A 223 -6.47 6.23 -13.75
N GLN A 224 -7.65 6.80 -13.49
CA GLN A 224 -7.80 7.90 -12.55
C GLN A 224 -8.87 7.57 -11.52
N GLY A 225 -8.59 7.93 -10.26
CA GLY A 225 -9.54 7.78 -9.17
C GLY A 225 -9.32 8.79 -8.05
N GLY A 226 -10.14 8.71 -7.01
CA GLY A 226 -9.99 9.56 -5.82
C GLY A 226 -10.58 10.96 -5.91
N GLY A 227 -11.13 11.37 -7.05
CA GLY A 227 -11.77 12.68 -7.25
C GLY A 227 -12.18 12.91 -8.70
N LYS A 228 -12.81 14.05 -8.98
CA LYS A 228 -13.20 14.44 -10.33
C LYS A 228 -12.00 15.06 -11.05
N LEU A 229 -11.65 14.54 -12.21
CA LEU A 229 -10.68 15.14 -13.11
C LEU A 229 -11.31 16.37 -13.80
N ASN A 230 -10.51 17.41 -14.06
CA ASN A 230 -10.92 18.54 -14.87
C ASN A 230 -11.27 18.07 -16.30
N SER A 231 -12.37 18.56 -16.88
CA SER A 231 -12.87 18.10 -18.19
C SER A 231 -11.85 18.33 -19.32
N GLU A 232 -11.19 19.48 -19.34
CA GLU A 232 -10.16 19.78 -20.34
C GLU A 232 -8.98 18.81 -20.28
N LEU A 233 -8.55 18.46 -19.05
CA LEU A 233 -7.46 17.52 -18.83
C LEU A 233 -7.90 16.08 -19.15
N PHE A 234 -9.16 15.74 -18.90
CA PHE A 234 -9.75 14.46 -19.32
C PHE A 234 -9.74 14.30 -20.84
N ASP A 235 -10.19 15.33 -21.57
CA ASP A 235 -10.23 15.31 -23.03
C ASP A 235 -8.82 15.14 -23.62
N GLN A 236 -7.81 15.84 -23.05
CA GLN A 236 -6.39 15.65 -23.43
C GLN A 236 -5.84 14.24 -23.17
N CYS A 237 -6.40 13.52 -22.19
CA CYS A 237 -6.01 12.14 -21.92
C CYS A 237 -6.65 11.13 -22.86
N CYS A 238 -7.73 11.50 -23.54
CA CYS A 238 -8.48 10.64 -24.45
C CYS A 238 -8.05 10.80 -25.93
N GLU A 239 -7.27 11.85 -26.27
CA GLU A 239 -6.67 12.09 -27.59
C GLU A 239 -5.37 11.31 -27.76
#